data_b8aa05185ca5d0d1a73d932a80fedc52
#
_entry.id   b8aa05185ca5d0d1a73d932a80fedc52
#
_cell.length_a   1.000
_cell.length_b   1.000
_cell.length_c   1.000
_cell.angle_alpha   90.00
_cell.angle_beta   90.00
_cell.angle_gamma   90.00
#
_symmetry.space_group_name_H-M   'P 1'
#
loop_
_entity.id
_entity.type
_entity.pdbx_description
1 polymer ?
#
loop_
_entity_poly.entity_id
_entity_poly.type
_entity_poly.pdbx_seq_one_letter_code
_entity_poly.pdbx_strand_id
1 'polypeptide(L)'
;SFHTSLTPHLEVGLNVGQQIYYLNRIFPEVVKKTKFILSYPQYISWKLSGNFSSEISYIGCHSFLWNFNKNTYSSLVKKLKVHDKFPKIQKAWISIGYLKINDSKISILNGIHDSNASYLYFKNSTLKHFTLVSTGTWYIIFNQQTKLKKLNPKLDMLSNIDVFGNHVPTMRFMGGREYDLLCKSLKIKNKISAKIGEKDLIDNLIYPSFASAGPFKLNKTIKKIKLSNNQKYSLICIYMAFTLNFCLDYMESSADIILDGPVTKNNYIMKIVANLRNTQKIFKNKKEVGTSLGASLLFN
;
A
#
# COMPACT_ATOMS: atom_id res chain seq x y z
N SER A 1 11.97 -7.40 15.27
CA SER A 1 11.31 -8.59 14.67
C SER A 1 10.00 -8.20 14.05
N PHE A 2 9.49 -8.97 13.10
CA PHE A 2 8.18 -8.75 12.48
C PHE A 2 7.06 -8.63 13.52
N HIS A 3 7.06 -9.47 14.55
CA HIS A 3 6.03 -9.47 15.61
C HIS A 3 5.89 -8.14 16.37
N THR A 4 6.89 -7.30 16.36
CA THR A 4 6.83 -5.98 17.02
C THR A 4 6.60 -4.84 16.05
N SER A 5 7.21 -4.90 14.86
CA SER A 5 7.12 -3.84 13.85
C SER A 5 6.00 -4.06 12.85
N LEU A 6 5.42 -5.26 12.80
CA LEU A 6 4.44 -5.71 11.80
C LEU A 6 4.81 -5.30 10.37
N THR A 7 6.11 -5.26 10.10
CA THR A 7 6.70 -4.82 8.83
C THR A 7 7.66 -5.89 8.35
N PRO A 8 7.51 -6.43 7.13
CA PRO A 8 8.49 -7.32 6.52
C PRO A 8 9.73 -6.53 6.08
N HIS A 9 10.81 -7.26 5.84
CA HIS A 9 11.93 -6.69 5.11
C HIS A 9 11.50 -6.38 3.68
N LEU A 10 11.67 -5.13 3.27
CA LEU A 10 11.38 -4.64 1.93
C LEU A 10 12.69 -4.34 1.22
N GLU A 11 12.80 -4.79 -0.03
CA GLU A 11 13.98 -4.55 -0.87
C GLU A 11 14.17 -3.07 -1.20
N VAL A 12 15.32 -2.73 -1.75
CA VAL A 12 15.68 -1.39 -2.27
C VAL A 12 15.60 -0.28 -1.21
N GLY A 13 15.77 -0.63 0.07
CA GLY A 13 15.80 0.37 1.15
C GLY A 13 14.46 1.02 1.46
N LEU A 14 13.33 0.40 1.11
CA LEU A 14 12.00 0.96 1.37
C LEU A 14 11.68 1.11 2.87
N ASN A 15 12.34 0.35 3.75
CA ASN A 15 12.16 0.52 5.19
C ASN A 15 13.07 1.66 5.70
N VAL A 16 12.50 2.79 6.06
CA VAL A 16 13.23 3.99 6.53
C VAL A 16 14.18 3.68 7.69
N GLY A 17 13.77 2.83 8.64
CA GLY A 17 14.64 2.40 9.75
C GLY A 17 15.91 1.67 9.29
N GLN A 18 15.86 0.95 8.17
CA GLN A 18 17.06 0.34 7.56
C GLN A 18 17.96 1.38 6.93
N GLN A 19 17.40 2.40 6.29
CA GLN A 19 18.17 3.51 5.74
C GLN A 19 18.91 4.25 6.87
N ILE A 20 18.23 4.54 7.97
CA ILE A 20 18.82 5.18 9.15
C ILE A 20 19.93 4.28 9.76
N TYR A 21 19.68 2.95 9.84
CA TYR A 21 20.69 1.99 10.29
C TYR A 21 21.93 2.02 9.40
N TYR A 22 21.74 1.99 8.07
CA TYR A 22 22.84 2.07 7.11
C TYR A 22 23.63 3.38 7.27
N LEU A 23 22.95 4.52 7.31
CA LEU A 23 23.57 5.83 7.50
C LEU A 23 24.36 5.90 8.83
N ASN A 24 23.81 5.37 9.90
CA ASN A 24 24.47 5.35 11.20
C ASN A 24 25.73 4.48 11.21
N ARG A 25 25.75 3.42 10.37
CA ARG A 25 26.92 2.53 10.25
C ARG A 25 28.01 3.11 9.36
N ILE A 26 27.63 3.69 8.23
CA ILE A 26 28.61 4.16 7.21
C ILE A 26 29.04 5.61 7.47
N PHE A 27 28.12 6.44 7.98
CA PHE A 27 28.34 7.86 8.23
C PHE A 27 27.97 8.26 9.66
N PRO A 28 28.57 7.64 10.70
CA PRO A 28 28.18 7.86 12.10
C PRO A 28 28.30 9.33 12.52
N GLU A 29 29.29 10.05 12.03
CA GLU A 29 29.49 11.47 12.35
C GLU A 29 28.40 12.36 11.75
N VAL A 30 27.85 11.98 10.59
CA VAL A 30 26.70 12.69 9.99
C VAL A 30 25.46 12.48 10.88
N VAL A 31 25.18 11.24 11.27
CA VAL A 31 24.04 10.92 12.14
C VAL A 31 24.20 11.60 13.50
N LYS A 32 25.42 11.62 14.09
CA LYS A 32 25.69 12.30 15.35
C LYS A 32 25.38 13.80 15.28
N LYS A 33 25.80 14.48 14.20
CA LYS A 33 25.56 15.92 13.98
C LYS A 33 24.13 16.25 13.55
N THR A 34 23.34 15.25 13.10
CA THR A 34 21.95 15.45 12.70
C THR A 34 21.13 15.90 13.89
N LYS A 35 20.44 17.03 13.77
CA LYS A 35 19.52 17.53 14.81
C LYS A 35 18.15 16.88 14.70
N PHE A 36 17.60 16.79 13.50
CA PHE A 36 16.27 16.23 13.26
C PHE A 36 16.24 15.25 12.09
N ILE A 37 15.42 14.21 12.24
CA ILE A 37 15.06 13.26 11.21
C ILE A 37 13.58 13.51 10.90
N LEU A 38 13.30 13.90 9.66
CA LEU A 38 11.96 14.23 9.21
C LEU A 38 11.52 13.24 8.11
N SER A 39 10.27 12.86 8.16
CA SER A 39 9.62 12.21 7.02
C SER A 39 9.41 13.22 5.89
N TYR A 40 9.24 12.75 4.66
CA TYR A 40 9.15 13.65 3.52
C TYR A 40 7.99 14.67 3.63
N PRO A 41 6.75 14.31 4.00
CA PRO A 41 5.70 15.30 4.23
C PRO A 41 6.07 16.32 5.31
N GLN A 42 6.64 15.87 6.43
CA GLN A 42 7.04 16.76 7.53
C GLN A 42 8.23 17.66 7.15
N TYR A 43 9.10 17.18 6.26
CA TYR A 43 10.15 18.03 5.69
C TYR A 43 9.56 19.20 4.89
N ILE A 44 8.56 18.93 4.03
CA ILE A 44 7.89 19.99 3.26
C ILE A 44 7.14 20.94 4.21
N SER A 45 6.39 20.41 5.17
CA SER A 45 5.67 21.23 6.14
C SER A 45 6.61 22.11 6.97
N TRP A 46 7.78 21.59 7.36
CA TRP A 46 8.83 22.38 8.00
C TRP A 46 9.34 23.50 7.09
N LYS A 47 9.64 23.21 5.83
CA LYS A 47 10.12 24.24 4.87
C LYS A 47 9.14 25.38 4.71
N LEU A 48 7.83 25.10 4.83
CA LEU A 48 6.78 26.10 4.69
C LEU A 48 6.45 26.84 6.00
N SER A 49 6.60 26.19 7.16
CA SER A 49 6.18 26.71 8.46
C SER A 49 7.34 27.14 9.37
N GLY A 50 8.55 26.63 9.14
CA GLY A 50 9.71 26.77 10.04
C GLY A 50 9.68 25.83 11.26
N ASN A 51 8.62 25.07 11.49
CA ASN A 51 8.43 24.23 12.68
C ASN A 51 8.61 22.74 12.37
N PHE A 52 9.22 22.03 13.33
CA PHE A 52 9.49 20.59 13.21
C PHE A 52 8.39 19.76 13.87
N SER A 53 8.01 18.67 13.21
CA SER A 53 7.05 17.70 13.74
C SER A 53 7.30 16.32 13.15
N SER A 54 6.71 15.31 13.76
CA SER A 54 6.56 13.95 13.23
C SER A 54 5.08 13.59 13.13
N GLU A 55 4.76 12.55 12.35
CA GLU A 55 3.37 12.11 12.17
C GLU A 55 3.31 10.58 12.13
N ILE A 56 2.29 10.03 12.78
CA ILE A 56 2.20 8.60 13.08
C ILE A 56 1.96 7.73 11.83
N SER A 57 1.19 8.23 10.85
CA SER A 57 0.88 7.44 9.66
C SER A 57 2.11 7.19 8.78
N TYR A 58 3.13 8.05 8.88
CA TYR A 58 4.41 7.83 8.24
C TYR A 58 5.33 6.94 9.08
N ILE A 59 5.48 7.24 10.38
CA ILE A 59 6.34 6.45 11.28
C ILE A 59 5.85 5.00 11.38
N GLY A 60 4.55 4.78 11.37
CA GLY A 60 3.91 3.47 11.40
C GLY A 60 3.72 2.80 10.04
N CYS A 61 4.26 3.36 8.93
CA CYS A 61 4.13 2.79 7.60
C CYS A 61 5.42 2.09 7.18
N HIS A 62 5.45 0.76 7.24
CA HIS A 62 6.57 -0.14 6.84
C HIS A 62 7.99 0.36 7.15
N SER A 63 8.16 1.11 8.23
CA SER A 63 9.39 1.84 8.52
C SER A 63 10.40 1.10 9.40
N PHE A 64 9.98 0.10 10.18
CA PHE A 64 10.70 -0.47 11.35
C PHE A 64 10.89 0.51 12.52
N LEU A 65 10.37 1.72 12.43
CA LEU A 65 10.52 2.73 13.49
C LEU A 65 9.51 2.57 14.62
N TRP A 66 8.40 1.86 14.39
CA TRP A 66 7.30 1.73 15.33
C TRP A 66 7.17 0.34 15.92
N ASN A 67 6.80 0.25 17.19
CA ASN A 67 6.43 -0.96 17.91
C ASN A 67 4.92 -1.00 18.07
N PHE A 68 4.25 -1.79 17.28
CA PHE A 68 2.78 -1.90 17.25
C PHE A 68 2.19 -2.47 18.54
N ASN A 69 2.92 -3.32 19.27
CA ASN A 69 2.44 -3.90 20.53
C ASN A 69 2.47 -2.91 21.70
N LYS A 70 3.44 -2.00 21.70
CA LYS A 70 3.66 -1.04 22.79
C LYS A 70 3.20 0.38 22.43
N ASN A 71 2.78 0.58 21.21
CA ASN A 71 2.39 1.89 20.66
C ASN A 71 3.43 2.98 20.92
N THR A 72 4.70 2.68 20.60
CA THR A 72 5.85 3.56 20.81
C THR A 72 6.94 3.29 19.77
N TYR A 73 7.98 4.12 19.74
CA TYR A 73 9.15 3.86 18.90
C TYR A 73 9.76 2.48 19.16
N SER A 74 10.23 1.85 18.11
CA SER A 74 10.81 0.51 18.13
C SER A 74 12.17 0.46 18.88
N SER A 75 12.58 -0.74 19.25
CA SER A 75 13.92 -0.96 19.82
C SER A 75 15.05 -0.58 18.88
N LEU A 76 14.83 -0.55 17.57
CA LEU A 76 15.81 -0.08 16.57
C LEU A 76 16.17 1.39 16.81
N VAL A 77 15.17 2.25 17.01
CA VAL A 77 15.37 3.68 17.27
C VAL A 77 16.23 3.92 18.52
N LYS A 78 15.95 3.14 19.58
CA LYS A 78 16.75 3.17 20.83
C LYS A 78 18.19 2.69 20.61
N LYS A 79 18.38 1.55 19.91
CA LYS A 79 19.70 0.99 19.61
C LYS A 79 20.56 1.94 18.78
N LEU A 80 19.97 2.66 17.85
CA LEU A 80 20.66 3.66 17.02
C LEU A 80 20.90 4.98 17.73
N LYS A 81 20.35 5.17 18.95
CA LYS A 81 20.43 6.42 19.73
C LYS A 81 19.91 7.63 18.94
N VAL A 82 18.83 7.44 18.18
CA VAL A 82 18.20 8.51 17.34
C VAL A 82 16.83 8.93 17.81
N HIS A 83 16.38 8.46 18.96
CA HIS A 83 15.06 8.78 19.52
C HIS A 83 14.84 10.29 19.61
N ASP A 84 15.78 11.01 20.17
CA ASP A 84 15.71 12.45 20.40
C ASP A 84 15.82 13.29 19.11
N LYS A 85 16.16 12.64 18.01
CA LYS A 85 16.22 13.27 16.68
C LYS A 85 14.88 13.27 15.95
N PHE A 86 13.90 12.50 16.42
CA PHE A 86 12.53 12.58 15.91
C PHE A 86 11.77 13.67 16.68
N PRO A 87 11.25 14.70 16.00
CA PRO A 87 10.38 15.68 16.63
C PRO A 87 9.15 15.01 17.25
N LYS A 88 8.47 15.72 18.12
CA LYS A 88 7.21 15.27 18.74
C LYS A 88 6.21 14.84 17.69
N ILE A 89 5.62 13.65 17.86
CA ILE A 89 4.52 13.18 17.04
C ILE A 89 3.29 14.05 17.28
N GLN A 90 2.76 14.63 16.22
CA GLN A 90 1.54 15.42 16.21
C GLN A 90 0.54 14.84 15.22
N LYS A 91 -0.74 15.14 15.42
CA LYS A 91 -1.81 14.69 14.50
C LYS A 91 -1.64 15.36 13.15
N ALA A 92 -2.00 14.66 12.07
CA ALA A 92 -1.84 15.13 10.69
C ALA A 92 -2.55 16.47 10.44
N TRP A 93 -3.69 16.69 11.06
CA TRP A 93 -4.56 17.89 10.90
C TRP A 93 -4.22 19.06 11.80
N ILE A 94 -3.20 18.96 12.64
CA ILE A 94 -2.79 20.09 13.48
C ILE A 94 -1.98 21.08 12.63
N SER A 95 -2.34 22.37 12.77
CA SER A 95 -1.49 23.44 12.21
C SER A 95 -0.17 23.50 12.97
N ILE A 96 0.92 23.33 12.26
CA ILE A 96 2.28 23.44 12.81
C ILE A 96 2.89 24.83 12.56
N GLY A 97 2.18 25.71 11.89
CA GLY A 97 2.61 27.08 11.61
C GLY A 97 1.91 27.68 10.41
N TYR A 98 2.45 28.76 9.90
CA TYR A 98 1.83 29.52 8.84
C TYR A 98 2.86 29.92 7.79
N LEU A 99 2.44 29.91 6.55
CA LEU A 99 3.15 30.53 5.43
C LEU A 99 2.50 31.90 5.14
N LYS A 100 3.30 32.95 5.08
CA LYS A 100 2.83 34.26 4.68
C LYS A 100 3.10 34.45 3.19
N ILE A 101 2.05 34.70 2.41
CA ILE A 101 2.14 35.02 0.98
C ILE A 101 1.38 36.31 0.76
N ASN A 102 2.09 37.37 0.42
CA ASN A 102 1.55 38.73 0.39
C ASN A 102 0.89 39.05 1.75
N ASP A 103 -0.38 39.49 1.75
CA ASP A 103 -1.16 39.77 2.95
C ASP A 103 -1.91 38.56 3.54
N SER A 104 -1.80 37.41 2.90
CA SER A 104 -2.50 36.20 3.30
C SER A 104 -1.64 35.33 4.21
N LYS A 105 -2.27 34.79 5.28
CA LYS A 105 -1.67 33.86 6.22
C LYS A 105 -2.27 32.48 6.01
N ILE A 106 -1.48 31.57 5.43
CA ILE A 106 -1.91 30.20 5.08
C ILE A 106 -1.46 29.25 6.17
N SER A 107 -2.41 28.53 6.77
CA SER A 107 -2.12 27.51 7.78
C SER A 107 -1.41 26.31 7.14
N ILE A 108 -0.31 25.87 7.73
CA ILE A 108 0.44 24.68 7.30
C ILE A 108 0.16 23.56 8.27
N LEU A 109 -0.52 22.52 7.79
CA LEU A 109 -0.78 21.32 8.57
C LEU A 109 0.45 20.42 8.65
N ASN A 110 0.45 19.53 9.65
CA ASN A 110 1.56 18.57 9.85
C ASN A 110 1.78 17.67 8.62
N GLY A 111 0.70 17.33 7.92
CA GLY A 111 0.77 16.47 6.74
C GLY A 111 0.61 14.99 7.07
N ILE A 112 0.48 14.18 6.04
CA ILE A 112 0.06 12.77 6.10
C ILE A 112 0.88 11.94 5.09
N HIS A 113 1.07 10.65 5.38
CA HIS A 113 1.61 9.69 4.40
C HIS A 113 0.63 9.52 3.22
N ASP A 114 1.14 9.44 1.98
CA ASP A 114 0.36 9.40 0.74
C ASP A 114 -0.67 8.27 0.69
N SER A 115 -0.26 7.04 1.01
CA SER A 115 -1.18 5.89 1.05
C SER A 115 -2.25 6.03 2.14
N ASN A 116 -1.91 6.67 3.26
CA ASN A 116 -2.87 6.97 4.33
C ASN A 116 -3.82 8.10 3.93
N ALA A 117 -3.36 9.07 3.16
CA ALA A 117 -4.23 10.10 2.60
C ALA A 117 -5.29 9.46 1.67
N SER A 118 -4.85 8.60 0.76
CA SER A 118 -5.79 7.84 -0.09
C SER A 118 -6.76 7.00 0.74
N TYR A 119 -6.27 6.30 1.78
CA TYR A 119 -7.11 5.51 2.68
C TYR A 119 -8.12 6.39 3.45
N LEU A 120 -7.71 7.56 3.93
CA LEU A 120 -8.56 8.52 4.63
C LEU A 120 -9.73 8.98 3.77
N TYR A 121 -9.51 9.22 2.47
CA TYR A 121 -10.57 9.57 1.53
C TYR A 121 -11.70 8.53 1.53
N PHE A 122 -11.36 7.25 1.48
CA PHE A 122 -12.36 6.17 1.51
C PHE A 122 -12.95 5.95 2.90
N LYS A 123 -12.16 6.13 3.97
CA LYS A 123 -12.62 6.00 5.35
C LYS A 123 -13.67 7.06 5.72
N ASN A 124 -13.62 8.23 5.11
CA ASN A 124 -14.63 9.28 5.26
C ASN A 124 -15.89 9.06 4.40
N SER A 125 -15.95 7.92 3.68
CA SER A 125 -17.17 7.51 2.96
C SER A 125 -18.24 7.02 3.93
N THR A 126 -19.45 6.83 3.41
CA THR A 126 -20.61 6.33 4.20
C THR A 126 -20.47 4.87 4.67
N LEU A 127 -19.44 4.16 4.19
CA LEU A 127 -19.19 2.76 4.55
C LEU A 127 -18.43 2.67 5.87
N LYS A 128 -19.06 2.11 6.91
CA LYS A 128 -18.42 1.88 8.22
C LYS A 128 -17.27 0.85 8.14
N HIS A 129 -17.47 -0.20 7.36
CA HIS A 129 -16.52 -1.29 7.17
C HIS A 129 -16.38 -1.55 5.67
N PHE A 130 -15.14 -1.64 5.22
CA PHE A 130 -14.81 -1.93 3.83
C PHE A 130 -13.41 -2.52 3.73
N THR A 131 -13.17 -3.24 2.63
CA THR A 131 -11.83 -3.57 2.17
C THR A 131 -11.49 -2.65 1.00
N LEU A 132 -10.41 -1.87 1.12
CA LEU A 132 -9.91 -1.06 0.01
C LEU A 132 -8.86 -1.84 -0.76
N VAL A 133 -9.01 -1.89 -2.08
CA VAL A 133 -8.00 -2.40 -3.01
C VAL A 133 -7.55 -1.24 -3.90
N SER A 134 -6.42 -0.66 -3.59
CA SER A 134 -5.80 0.37 -4.43
C SER A 134 -4.88 -0.30 -5.45
N THR A 135 -5.10 -0.03 -6.74
CA THR A 135 -4.42 -0.70 -7.85
C THR A 135 -3.61 0.28 -8.70
N GLY A 136 -2.43 -0.14 -9.03
CA GLY A 136 -1.45 0.53 -9.87
C GLY A 136 -0.39 -0.49 -10.24
N THR A 137 0.89 -0.14 -10.23
CA THR A 137 2.02 -1.08 -10.33
C THR A 137 1.90 -2.16 -9.23
N TRP A 138 1.53 -1.74 -8.04
CA TRP A 138 1.16 -2.58 -6.91
C TRP A 138 -0.37 -2.63 -6.76
N TYR A 139 -0.87 -3.77 -6.28
CA TYR A 139 -2.20 -3.89 -5.68
C TYR A 139 -2.00 -3.91 -4.17
N ILE A 140 -2.58 -2.94 -3.49
CA ILE A 140 -2.49 -2.78 -2.03
C ILE A 140 -3.88 -2.98 -1.45
N ILE A 141 -4.03 -4.02 -0.65
CA ILE A 141 -5.29 -4.40 -0.02
C ILE A 141 -5.24 -3.97 1.45
N PHE A 142 -6.13 -3.08 1.85
CA PHE A 142 -6.28 -2.59 3.21
C PHE A 142 -7.56 -3.15 3.82
N ASN A 143 -7.46 -3.82 4.98
CA ASN A 143 -8.63 -4.26 5.72
C ASN A 143 -8.41 -4.13 7.24
N GLN A 144 -9.06 -3.15 7.88
CA GLN A 144 -8.98 -2.94 9.32
C GLN A 144 -9.56 -4.08 10.16
N GLN A 145 -10.40 -4.93 9.59
CA GLN A 145 -11.02 -6.07 10.27
C GLN A 145 -10.08 -7.28 10.41
N THR A 146 -9.02 -7.33 9.58
CA THR A 146 -8.02 -8.40 9.67
C THR A 146 -7.30 -8.37 11.01
N LYS A 147 -7.27 -9.48 11.72
CA LYS A 147 -6.60 -9.60 13.01
C LYS A 147 -5.07 -9.54 12.84
N LEU A 148 -4.37 -8.71 13.63
CA LEU A 148 -2.91 -8.55 13.53
C LEU A 148 -2.13 -9.87 13.64
N LYS A 149 -2.62 -10.84 14.43
CA LYS A 149 -2.02 -12.18 14.55
C LYS A 149 -2.06 -13.02 13.27
N LYS A 150 -2.88 -12.63 12.29
CA LYS A 150 -2.98 -13.30 10.98
C LYS A 150 -1.95 -12.78 9.97
N LEU A 151 -1.29 -11.68 10.28
CA LEU A 151 -0.30 -11.10 9.37
C LEU A 151 0.87 -12.05 9.17
N ASN A 152 1.12 -12.39 7.92
CA ASN A 152 2.19 -13.30 7.51
C ASN A 152 3.18 -12.57 6.59
N PRO A 153 4.42 -12.29 7.04
CA PRO A 153 5.41 -11.59 6.22
C PRO A 153 5.83 -12.39 4.97
N LYS A 154 5.65 -13.71 4.95
CA LYS A 154 5.93 -14.54 3.78
C LYS A 154 4.94 -14.27 2.64
N LEU A 155 3.75 -13.79 2.96
CA LEU A 155 2.71 -13.40 2.01
C LEU A 155 2.71 -11.89 1.72
N ASP A 156 3.78 -11.20 2.09
CA ASP A 156 3.93 -9.74 1.95
C ASP A 156 2.81 -8.95 2.67
N MET A 157 2.39 -9.49 3.84
CA MET A 157 1.44 -8.83 4.72
C MET A 157 2.17 -7.97 5.76
N LEU A 158 1.58 -6.84 6.09
CA LEU A 158 2.11 -5.88 7.07
C LEU A 158 0.96 -5.12 7.75
N SER A 159 1.28 -4.28 8.73
CA SER A 159 0.32 -3.29 9.23
C SER A 159 0.86 -1.88 9.05
N ASN A 160 -0.01 -0.99 8.61
CA ASN A 160 0.17 0.45 8.67
C ASN A 160 -0.56 1.01 9.91
N ILE A 161 -0.37 2.28 10.19
CA ILE A 161 -1.17 3.05 11.16
C ILE A 161 -1.84 4.18 10.40
N ASP A 162 -3.15 4.36 10.59
CA ASP A 162 -3.87 5.49 10.02
C ASP A 162 -3.62 6.79 10.84
N VAL A 163 -4.09 7.92 10.34
CA VAL A 163 -3.93 9.23 11.00
C VAL A 163 -4.58 9.31 12.38
N PHE A 164 -5.51 8.41 12.70
CA PHE A 164 -6.18 8.33 14.00
C PHE A 164 -5.45 7.42 14.98
N GLY A 165 -4.37 6.75 14.54
CA GLY A 165 -3.61 5.80 15.34
C GLY A 165 -4.14 4.36 15.30
N ASN A 166 -5.09 4.05 14.42
CA ASN A 166 -5.62 2.69 14.28
C ASN A 166 -4.72 1.84 13.37
N HIS A 167 -4.61 0.57 13.69
CA HIS A 167 -3.91 -0.38 12.84
C HIS A 167 -4.67 -0.62 11.55
N VAL A 168 -3.95 -0.67 10.44
CA VAL A 168 -4.47 -0.95 9.11
C VAL A 168 -3.71 -2.12 8.51
N PRO A 169 -4.12 -3.37 8.81
CA PRO A 169 -3.60 -4.55 8.15
C PRO A 169 -3.63 -4.41 6.64
N THR A 170 -2.55 -4.79 6.02
CA THR A 170 -2.32 -4.55 4.60
C THR A 170 -1.66 -5.77 3.99
N MET A 171 -2.09 -6.16 2.80
CA MET A 171 -1.45 -7.14 1.94
C MET A 171 -1.18 -6.53 0.58
N ARG A 172 -0.10 -6.94 -0.07
CA ARG A 172 0.26 -6.34 -1.35
C ARG A 172 0.82 -7.38 -2.32
N PHE A 173 0.64 -7.14 -3.61
CA PHE A 173 1.33 -7.85 -4.68
C PHE A 173 1.52 -6.93 -5.89
N MET A 174 2.45 -7.29 -6.76
CA MET A 174 2.81 -6.44 -7.91
C MET A 174 1.84 -6.63 -9.08
N GLY A 175 0.54 -6.46 -8.82
CA GLY A 175 -0.52 -6.82 -9.77
C GLY A 175 -0.41 -6.13 -11.12
N GLY A 176 -0.23 -4.81 -11.16
CA GLY A 176 -0.08 -4.10 -12.43
C GLY A 176 1.16 -4.51 -13.20
N ARG A 177 2.30 -4.71 -12.50
CA ARG A 177 3.53 -5.18 -13.14
C ARG A 177 3.39 -6.60 -13.68
N GLU A 178 2.75 -7.51 -12.94
CA GLU A 178 2.48 -8.88 -13.42
C GLU A 178 1.58 -8.87 -14.66
N TYR A 179 0.53 -8.06 -14.62
CA TYR A 179 -0.35 -7.88 -15.77
C TYR A 179 0.41 -7.41 -17.02
N ASP A 180 1.26 -6.41 -16.89
CA ASP A 180 2.06 -5.88 -18.01
C ASP A 180 3.08 -6.92 -18.52
N LEU A 181 3.75 -7.62 -17.62
CA LEU A 181 4.70 -8.69 -17.97
C LEU A 181 4.00 -9.83 -18.70
N LEU A 182 2.82 -10.26 -18.24
CA LEU A 182 2.01 -11.30 -18.90
C LEU A 182 1.55 -10.86 -20.29
N CYS A 183 1.03 -9.63 -20.41
CA CYS A 183 0.62 -9.08 -21.70
C CYS A 183 1.78 -9.05 -22.70
N LYS A 184 2.97 -8.62 -22.25
CA LYS A 184 4.19 -8.59 -23.07
C LYS A 184 4.65 -9.99 -23.46
N SER A 185 4.76 -10.91 -22.50
CA SER A 185 5.26 -12.28 -22.71
C SER A 185 4.34 -13.10 -23.63
N LEU A 186 3.02 -12.93 -23.51
CA LEU A 186 2.03 -13.61 -24.34
C LEU A 186 1.71 -12.86 -25.63
N LYS A 187 2.41 -11.74 -25.90
CA LYS A 187 2.27 -10.92 -27.12
C LYS A 187 0.81 -10.50 -27.36
N ILE A 188 0.15 -9.98 -26.33
CA ILE A 188 -1.23 -9.52 -26.42
C ILE A 188 -1.31 -8.32 -27.36
N LYS A 189 -2.04 -8.46 -28.45
CA LYS A 189 -2.26 -7.39 -29.43
C LYS A 189 -3.48 -6.53 -29.08
N ASN A 190 -4.57 -7.20 -28.69
CA ASN A 190 -5.85 -6.56 -28.40
C ASN A 190 -6.32 -6.98 -27.00
N LYS A 191 -6.80 -6.03 -26.21
CA LYS A 191 -7.36 -6.28 -24.86
C LYS A 191 -8.85 -6.64 -24.94
N ILE A 192 -9.15 -7.65 -25.76
CA ILE A 192 -10.51 -8.17 -25.96
C ILE A 192 -10.58 -9.57 -25.36
N SER A 193 -11.54 -9.78 -24.46
CA SER A 193 -11.76 -11.09 -23.84
C SER A 193 -12.54 -12.03 -24.74
N ALA A 194 -12.26 -13.32 -24.65
CA ALA A 194 -13.01 -14.39 -25.32
C ALA A 194 -13.27 -15.54 -24.35
N LYS A 195 -14.29 -16.33 -24.62
CA LYS A 195 -14.59 -17.54 -23.85
C LYS A 195 -13.47 -18.55 -23.99
N ILE A 196 -13.10 -19.15 -22.87
CA ILE A 196 -12.14 -20.28 -22.81
C ILE A 196 -12.94 -21.51 -22.41
N GLY A 197 -12.77 -22.62 -23.14
CA GLY A 197 -13.35 -23.90 -22.74
C GLY A 197 -12.67 -24.44 -21.48
N GLU A 198 -13.37 -25.26 -20.72
CA GLU A 198 -12.86 -25.81 -19.44
C GLU A 198 -11.53 -26.56 -19.65
N LYS A 199 -11.46 -27.45 -20.62
CA LYS A 199 -10.23 -28.19 -20.98
C LYS A 199 -9.09 -27.23 -21.33
N ASP A 200 -9.34 -26.25 -22.19
CA ASP A 200 -8.34 -25.26 -22.60
C ASP A 200 -7.85 -24.43 -21.42
N LEU A 201 -8.74 -24.11 -20.47
CA LEU A 201 -8.37 -23.38 -19.25
C LEU A 201 -7.43 -24.22 -18.38
N ILE A 202 -7.77 -25.49 -18.12
CA ILE A 202 -6.97 -26.42 -17.31
C ILE A 202 -5.59 -26.65 -17.94
N ASP A 203 -5.54 -26.90 -19.25
CA ASP A 203 -4.29 -27.19 -19.98
C ASP A 203 -3.34 -25.98 -20.04
N ASN A 204 -3.87 -24.76 -19.91
CA ASN A 204 -3.14 -23.49 -20.08
C ASN A 204 -3.06 -22.64 -18.81
N LEU A 205 -3.28 -23.18 -17.62
CA LEU A 205 -3.24 -22.40 -16.37
C LEU A 205 -1.94 -21.61 -16.22
N ILE A 206 -2.08 -20.34 -15.86
CA ILE A 206 -0.99 -19.49 -15.40
C ILE A 206 -0.83 -19.70 -13.90
N TYR A 207 0.32 -20.20 -13.49
CA TYR A 207 0.63 -20.33 -12.06
C TYR A 207 1.22 -19.03 -11.53
N PRO A 208 0.84 -18.59 -10.31
CA PRO A 208 1.33 -17.34 -9.75
C PRO A 208 2.82 -17.44 -9.43
N SER A 209 3.64 -16.56 -10.05
CA SER A 209 5.08 -16.59 -9.77
C SER A 209 5.95 -15.64 -10.58
N PHE A 210 5.46 -14.48 -10.99
CA PHE A 210 6.23 -13.59 -11.86
C PHE A 210 6.89 -12.43 -11.12
N ALA A 211 6.48 -12.17 -9.87
CA ALA A 211 6.97 -11.04 -9.13
C ALA A 211 8.03 -11.45 -8.10
N SER A 212 8.97 -10.55 -7.84
CA SER A 212 9.92 -10.67 -6.73
C SER A 212 9.28 -10.39 -5.36
N ALA A 213 8.07 -9.85 -5.32
CA ALA A 213 7.35 -9.49 -4.11
C ALA A 213 5.86 -9.87 -4.20
N GLY A 214 5.18 -9.99 -3.06
CA GLY A 214 3.80 -10.46 -2.96
C GLY A 214 3.71 -11.88 -2.39
N PRO A 215 2.53 -12.50 -2.40
CA PRO A 215 2.30 -13.81 -1.79
C PRO A 215 2.99 -14.97 -2.52
N PHE A 216 3.38 -14.80 -3.77
CA PHE A 216 3.90 -15.86 -4.62
C PHE A 216 5.25 -15.46 -5.23
N LYS A 217 6.34 -15.64 -4.50
CA LYS A 217 7.71 -15.21 -4.89
C LYS A 217 8.51 -16.33 -5.60
N LEU A 218 7.94 -16.96 -6.62
CA LEU A 218 8.57 -18.17 -7.18
C LEU A 218 9.35 -17.99 -8.48
N ASN A 219 9.31 -16.81 -9.11
CA ASN A 219 10.05 -16.47 -10.35
C ASN A 219 10.04 -17.56 -11.42
N LYS A 220 8.89 -18.20 -11.66
CA LYS A 220 8.76 -19.25 -12.67
C LYS A 220 8.52 -18.64 -14.06
N THR A 221 9.01 -19.32 -15.09
CA THR A 221 8.75 -18.97 -16.47
C THR A 221 7.34 -19.37 -16.90
N ILE A 222 6.73 -18.55 -17.76
CA ILE A 222 5.43 -18.86 -18.36
C ILE A 222 5.60 -20.03 -19.32
N LYS A 223 4.80 -21.09 -19.16
CA LYS A 223 4.73 -22.19 -20.11
C LYS A 223 4.18 -21.70 -21.44
N LYS A 224 4.51 -22.42 -22.54
CA LYS A 224 3.93 -22.13 -23.86
C LYS A 224 2.41 -22.33 -23.82
N ILE A 225 1.66 -21.25 -24.02
CA ILE A 225 0.20 -21.25 -24.01
C ILE A 225 -0.33 -21.39 -25.45
N LYS A 226 -1.17 -22.41 -25.67
CA LYS A 226 -1.74 -22.76 -26.97
C LYS A 226 -3.18 -22.24 -27.10
N LEU A 227 -3.37 -20.94 -27.04
CA LEU A 227 -4.66 -20.25 -27.10
C LEU A 227 -4.61 -19.13 -28.15
N SER A 228 -5.75 -18.71 -28.64
CA SER A 228 -5.88 -17.49 -29.46
C SER A 228 -5.50 -16.24 -28.63
N ASN A 229 -5.21 -15.12 -29.30
CA ASN A 229 -4.78 -13.91 -28.62
C ASN A 229 -5.84 -13.39 -27.60
N ASN A 230 -7.11 -13.43 -27.98
CA ASN A 230 -8.20 -13.00 -27.10
C ASN A 230 -8.40 -13.95 -25.91
N GLN A 231 -8.24 -15.26 -26.10
CA GLN A 231 -8.28 -16.23 -25.00
C GLN A 231 -7.09 -16.09 -24.05
N LYS A 232 -5.87 -15.80 -24.58
CA LYS A 232 -4.70 -15.47 -23.75
C LYS A 232 -4.96 -14.24 -22.89
N TYR A 233 -5.60 -13.21 -23.45
CA TYR A 233 -5.98 -12.04 -22.68
C TYR A 233 -7.00 -12.38 -21.57
N SER A 234 -8.02 -13.20 -21.89
CA SER A 234 -8.96 -13.68 -20.87
C SER A 234 -8.27 -14.47 -19.76
N LEU A 235 -7.30 -15.32 -20.12
CA LEU A 235 -6.54 -16.10 -19.17
C LEU A 235 -5.72 -15.20 -18.20
N ILE A 236 -5.11 -14.12 -18.71
CA ILE A 236 -4.44 -13.13 -17.87
C ILE A 236 -5.44 -12.48 -16.89
N CYS A 237 -6.62 -12.10 -17.37
CA CYS A 237 -7.64 -11.49 -16.53
C CYS A 237 -8.15 -12.46 -15.44
N ILE A 238 -8.31 -13.73 -15.76
CA ILE A 238 -8.66 -14.79 -14.80
C ILE A 238 -7.57 -14.90 -13.74
N TYR A 239 -6.30 -15.02 -14.16
CA TYR A 239 -5.16 -15.06 -13.23
C TYR A 239 -5.15 -13.87 -12.27
N MET A 240 -5.31 -12.65 -12.79
CA MET A 240 -5.33 -11.42 -11.97
C MET A 240 -6.49 -11.41 -10.96
N ALA A 241 -7.68 -11.83 -11.40
CA ALA A 241 -8.86 -11.89 -10.53
C ALA A 241 -8.72 -12.94 -9.43
N PHE A 242 -8.20 -14.12 -9.73
CA PHE A 242 -7.96 -15.18 -8.76
C PHE A 242 -6.85 -14.82 -7.76
N THR A 243 -5.77 -14.18 -8.23
CA THR A 243 -4.71 -13.69 -7.34
C THR A 243 -5.24 -12.63 -6.37
N LEU A 244 -6.06 -11.70 -6.87
CA LEU A 244 -6.73 -10.71 -6.01
C LEU A 244 -7.68 -11.39 -5.02
N ASN A 245 -8.48 -12.37 -5.48
CA ASN A 245 -9.38 -13.12 -4.62
C ASN A 245 -8.64 -13.85 -3.50
N PHE A 246 -7.52 -14.51 -3.82
CA PHE A 246 -6.64 -15.11 -2.84
C PHE A 246 -6.18 -14.11 -1.76
N CYS A 247 -5.76 -12.92 -2.18
CA CYS A 247 -5.35 -11.87 -1.23
C CYS A 247 -6.52 -11.41 -0.35
N LEU A 248 -7.72 -11.27 -0.92
CA LEU A 248 -8.93 -10.90 -0.17
C LEU A 248 -9.30 -11.97 0.87
N ASP A 249 -9.16 -13.26 0.54
CA ASP A 249 -9.40 -14.37 1.47
C ASP A 249 -8.41 -14.35 2.64
N TYR A 250 -7.11 -14.19 2.35
CA TYR A 250 -6.09 -14.08 3.39
C TYR A 250 -6.26 -12.85 4.28
N MET A 251 -6.78 -11.77 3.72
CA MET A 251 -7.14 -10.56 4.48
C MET A 251 -8.47 -10.70 5.21
N GLU A 252 -9.10 -11.87 5.21
CA GLU A 252 -10.41 -12.10 5.84
C GLU A 252 -11.47 -11.05 5.43
N SER A 253 -11.43 -10.63 4.14
CA SER A 253 -12.33 -9.62 3.61
C SER A 253 -13.76 -10.14 3.55
N SER A 254 -14.63 -9.64 4.43
CA SER A 254 -16.05 -10.00 4.51
C SER A 254 -16.99 -8.80 4.30
N ALA A 255 -16.48 -7.59 4.48
CA ALA A 255 -17.21 -6.34 4.21
C ALA A 255 -17.17 -5.98 2.72
N ASP A 256 -17.91 -4.95 2.35
CA ASP A 256 -17.94 -4.41 1.00
C ASP A 256 -16.51 -4.02 0.52
N ILE A 257 -16.30 -4.12 -0.79
CA ILE A 257 -15.00 -3.89 -1.41
C ILE A 257 -15.03 -2.59 -2.21
N ILE A 258 -14.05 -1.73 -1.97
CA ILE A 258 -13.79 -0.55 -2.79
C ILE A 258 -12.59 -0.86 -3.68
N LEU A 259 -12.77 -0.83 -5.00
CA LEU A 259 -11.69 -0.95 -5.97
C LEU A 259 -11.33 0.44 -6.51
N ASP A 260 -10.05 0.77 -6.42
CA ASP A 260 -9.48 2.03 -6.88
C ASP A 260 -8.36 1.78 -7.91
N GLY A 261 -8.19 2.72 -8.83
CA GLY A 261 -7.13 2.71 -9.83
C GLY A 261 -7.43 1.91 -11.12
N PRO A 262 -6.39 1.59 -11.92
CA PRO A 262 -6.54 1.09 -13.29
C PRO A 262 -7.34 -0.20 -13.45
N VAL A 263 -7.38 -1.09 -12.45
CA VAL A 263 -8.16 -2.34 -12.54
C VAL A 263 -9.64 -2.09 -12.78
N THR A 264 -10.16 -0.96 -12.29
CA THR A 264 -11.60 -0.59 -12.42
C THR A 264 -12.03 -0.38 -13.87
N LYS A 265 -11.05 -0.11 -14.77
CA LYS A 265 -11.26 0.05 -16.22
C LYS A 265 -11.32 -1.30 -16.96
N ASN A 266 -10.92 -2.40 -16.31
CA ASN A 266 -10.96 -3.75 -16.90
C ASN A 266 -12.26 -4.48 -16.53
N ASN A 267 -13.27 -4.34 -17.39
CA ASN A 267 -14.59 -4.93 -17.14
C ASN A 267 -14.58 -6.45 -17.00
N TYR A 268 -13.62 -7.15 -17.63
CA TYR A 268 -13.57 -8.60 -17.54
C TYR A 268 -13.02 -9.07 -16.19
N ILE A 269 -11.93 -8.46 -15.70
CA ILE A 269 -11.43 -8.70 -14.33
C ILE A 269 -12.55 -8.37 -13.32
N MET A 270 -13.20 -7.22 -13.48
CA MET A 270 -14.27 -6.78 -12.58
C MET A 270 -15.42 -7.76 -12.50
N LYS A 271 -15.84 -8.33 -13.66
CA LYS A 271 -16.90 -9.34 -13.71
C LYS A 271 -16.50 -10.62 -12.97
N ILE A 272 -15.25 -11.07 -13.14
CA ILE A 272 -14.76 -12.28 -12.47
C ILE A 272 -14.70 -12.05 -10.95
N VAL A 273 -14.15 -10.93 -10.51
CA VAL A 273 -14.08 -10.59 -9.07
C VAL A 273 -15.48 -10.50 -8.47
N ALA A 274 -16.43 -9.88 -9.16
CA ALA A 274 -17.83 -9.80 -8.70
C ALA A 274 -18.48 -11.19 -8.55
N ASN A 275 -18.20 -12.11 -9.46
CA ASN A 275 -18.71 -13.48 -9.38
C ASN A 275 -18.07 -14.26 -8.20
N LEU A 276 -16.77 -14.08 -7.98
CA LEU A 276 -16.05 -14.72 -6.87
C LEU A 276 -16.46 -14.15 -5.50
N ARG A 277 -16.94 -12.91 -5.47
CA ARG A 277 -17.35 -12.14 -4.28
C ARG A 277 -18.83 -11.79 -4.30
N ASN A 278 -19.67 -12.71 -4.71
CA ASN A 278 -21.11 -12.49 -4.95
C ASN A 278 -21.91 -12.09 -3.68
N THR A 279 -21.36 -12.29 -2.48
CA THR A 279 -21.95 -11.86 -1.21
C THR A 279 -21.51 -10.45 -0.78
N GLN A 280 -20.56 -9.83 -1.48
CA GLN A 280 -20.01 -8.52 -1.16
C GLN A 280 -20.37 -7.52 -2.27
N LYS A 281 -20.73 -6.29 -1.91
CA LYS A 281 -20.85 -5.22 -2.89
C LYS A 281 -19.48 -4.71 -3.29
N ILE A 282 -19.29 -4.48 -4.59
CA ILE A 282 -18.03 -3.96 -5.14
C ILE A 282 -18.26 -2.57 -5.69
N PHE A 283 -17.65 -1.59 -5.06
CA PHE A 283 -17.68 -0.18 -5.47
C PHE A 283 -16.44 0.16 -6.29
N LYS A 284 -16.63 0.83 -7.40
CA LYS A 284 -15.56 1.37 -8.23
C LYS A 284 -15.33 2.83 -7.89
N ASN A 285 -14.11 3.20 -7.52
CA ASN A 285 -13.77 4.61 -7.49
C ASN A 285 -13.65 5.13 -8.93
N LYS A 286 -14.34 6.22 -9.21
CA LYS A 286 -14.31 6.89 -10.52
C LYS A 286 -13.37 8.11 -10.54
N LYS A 287 -12.86 8.54 -9.36
CA LYS A 287 -12.01 9.72 -9.21
C LYS A 287 -10.54 9.29 -9.09
N GLU A 288 -9.67 9.85 -9.91
CA GLU A 288 -8.25 9.47 -9.96
C GLU A 288 -7.36 10.20 -8.92
N VAL A 289 -7.94 10.97 -8.00
CA VAL A 289 -7.23 11.89 -7.09
C VAL A 289 -7.42 11.57 -5.59
N GLY A 290 -7.51 10.30 -5.23
CA GLY A 290 -7.76 9.88 -3.84
C GLY A 290 -6.78 10.46 -2.83
N THR A 291 -5.48 10.51 -3.13
CA THR A 291 -4.45 11.06 -2.24
C THR A 291 -4.65 12.54 -1.95
N SER A 292 -4.85 13.37 -2.99
CA SER A 292 -5.06 14.82 -2.82
C SER A 292 -6.37 15.12 -2.11
N LEU A 293 -7.45 14.40 -2.46
CA LEU A 293 -8.74 14.55 -1.78
C LEU A 293 -8.66 14.10 -0.32
N GLY A 294 -7.95 13.00 -0.03
CA GLY A 294 -7.76 12.55 1.34
C GLY A 294 -6.94 13.53 2.17
N ALA A 295 -5.89 14.11 1.59
CA ALA A 295 -5.11 15.15 2.26
C ALA A 295 -5.96 16.41 2.54
N SER A 296 -6.86 16.80 1.64
CA SER A 296 -7.76 17.95 1.85
C SER A 296 -8.75 17.75 3.00
N LEU A 297 -9.10 16.50 3.33
CA LEU A 297 -9.97 16.19 4.47
C LEU A 297 -9.33 16.49 5.84
N LEU A 298 -8.02 16.78 5.90
CA LEU A 298 -7.36 17.19 7.11
C LEU A 298 -7.75 18.62 7.56
N PHE A 299 -8.40 19.40 6.71
CA PHE A 299 -8.85 20.77 7.00
C PHE A 299 -10.28 20.84 7.61
N ASN A 300 -10.98 19.70 7.70
CA ASN A 300 -12.37 19.64 8.18
C ASN A 300 -12.49 19.17 9.63
#